data_a06816cc0b32e215848d16e61e3e24f2
#
_entry.id   a06816cc0b32e215848d16e61e3e24f2
#
_cell.length_a   1.000
_cell.length_b   1.000
_cell.length_c   1.000
_cell.angle_alpha   90.00
_cell.angle_beta   90.00
_cell.angle_gamma   90.00
#
_symmetry.space_group_name_H-M   'P 1'
#
loop_
_entity.id
_entity.type
_entity.pdbx_description
1 polymer ?
#
loop_
_entity_poly.entity_id
_entity_poly.type
_entity_poly.pdbx_seq_one_letter_code
_entity_poly.pdbx_strand_id
1 'polypeptide(L)'
;MAFHWNGQEAGRGKRAPRRACYNTSHGPAGLLYRVHTGKCGLPHAGRGSAGGHAGPGCFAGILAVDKRPAERTTLVQIEQLAARTPAVSVDELLKGFYPSPRFGEVSFSSYRPDPSQPSQARAVHALEHFAAGVGARDGDGLFKRLFGKKDTTRAGIYLDGGFGVGKTHLLASLWHAAPGPKAFGTFVEYTNLVGALSFRKTVEALSHYKLVCIDEFELDDPGDTVLMSRLMRELADAGVKLAATSNTLPGSLGDGRFAAVDFAREIQVLADQFDVVRIDGEDFRHRGLPAAPAPLRNDDLTHHMHAEFDGKTVARDEFSTLINHLAGVHPSRYRQLLEGIEGVVWKNVHTITEQAVALRFVVLADRLYDKDVPILASGVPFDQLFTEEMMTGGYMKKYFRAVSRLTALAREGQNHEPS
;
A
#
# COMPACT_ATOMS: atom_id res chain seq x y z
N MET A 1 -23.46 11.26 48.44
CA MET A 1 -24.52 10.34 48.83
C MET A 1 -24.01 8.92 48.59
N ALA A 2 -23.70 8.28 49.69
CA ALA A 2 -23.23 6.90 49.73
C ALA A 2 -24.48 5.97 49.84
N PHE A 3 -24.43 4.86 49.15
CA PHE A 3 -25.27 3.72 49.52
C PHE A 3 -24.42 2.44 49.50
N HIS A 4 -24.29 1.92 50.69
CA HIS A 4 -23.87 0.58 51.07
C HIS A 4 -24.84 -0.46 50.50
N TRP A 5 -24.33 -1.62 50.13
CA TRP A 5 -25.07 -2.85 50.23
C TRP A 5 -24.21 -3.97 50.78
N ASN A 6 -24.80 -4.65 51.72
CA ASN A 6 -24.26 -5.72 52.57
C ASN A 6 -25.00 -7.05 52.26
N GLY A 7 -24.30 -8.15 52.29
CA GLY A 7 -24.78 -9.33 52.92
C GLY A 7 -25.24 -10.52 52.10
N GLN A 8 -24.45 -11.59 52.14
CA GLN A 8 -24.80 -12.99 52.51
C GLN A 8 -25.92 -13.69 51.72
N GLU A 9 -25.79 -14.90 51.24
CA GLU A 9 -25.52 -16.23 51.80
C GLU A 9 -25.36 -17.29 50.67
N ALA A 10 -24.41 -18.13 50.80
CA ALA A 10 -24.43 -19.57 51.06
C ALA A 10 -25.04 -20.53 50.01
N GLY A 11 -24.21 -21.42 49.53
CA GLY A 11 -24.53 -22.82 49.47
C GLY A 11 -24.85 -23.46 48.12
N ARG A 12 -23.96 -24.20 47.59
CA ARG A 12 -24.01 -25.60 47.16
C ARG A 12 -23.07 -25.93 46.01
N GLY A 13 -22.25 -26.90 46.25
CA GLY A 13 -21.18 -27.38 45.39
C GLY A 13 -21.61 -27.81 43.97
N LYS A 14 -20.83 -27.43 43.02
CA LYS A 14 -20.73 -28.10 41.74
C LYS A 14 -19.28 -28.49 41.47
N ARG A 15 -19.11 -29.77 41.18
CA ARG A 15 -17.82 -30.43 40.90
C ARG A 15 -17.10 -29.73 39.76
N ALA A 16 -15.82 -29.45 39.97
CA ALA A 16 -14.92 -28.96 38.95
C ALA A 16 -14.70 -30.00 37.83
N PRO A 17 -14.55 -29.57 36.56
CA PRO A 17 -14.18 -30.49 35.51
C PRO A 17 -12.69 -30.87 35.65
N ARG A 18 -12.42 -32.18 35.53
CA ARG A 18 -11.07 -32.77 35.55
C ARG A 18 -10.24 -32.13 34.43
N ARG A 19 -9.13 -31.47 34.81
CA ARG A 19 -8.09 -31.06 33.89
C ARG A 19 -7.41 -32.32 33.29
N ALA A 20 -7.44 -32.43 31.99
CA ALA A 20 -6.59 -33.37 31.26
C ALA A 20 -5.16 -32.82 31.29
N CYS A 21 -4.23 -33.55 31.89
CA CYS A 21 -2.81 -33.24 31.82
C CYS A 21 -2.27 -33.73 30.47
N TYR A 22 -1.84 -32.81 29.66
CA TYR A 22 -1.08 -33.12 28.46
C TYR A 22 0.42 -33.11 28.81
N ASN A 23 1.06 -34.25 28.65
CA ASN A 23 2.51 -34.39 28.79
C ASN A 23 3.12 -34.32 27.39
N THR A 24 3.83 -33.24 27.05
CA THR A 24 4.58 -33.09 25.80
C THR A 24 6.04 -33.44 26.07
N SER A 25 6.50 -34.57 25.55
CA SER A 25 7.92 -34.89 25.50
C SER A 25 8.51 -34.51 24.15
N HIS A 26 9.52 -33.67 24.14
CA HIS A 26 10.28 -33.31 22.94
C HIS A 26 11.37 -34.35 22.71
N GLY A 27 11.33 -35.03 21.54
CA GLY A 27 12.42 -35.85 21.04
C GLY A 27 13.27 -35.06 20.01
N PRO A 28 14.50 -35.45 19.73
CA PRO A 28 15.45 -34.68 18.93
C PRO A 28 15.24 -34.80 17.42
N ALA A 29 14.08 -34.60 16.92
CA ALA A 29 13.81 -34.48 15.46
C ALA A 29 12.40 -34.00 15.14
N GLY A 30 11.84 -33.01 15.82
CA GLY A 30 10.71 -32.21 15.31
C GLY A 30 9.46 -32.96 14.78
N LEU A 31 9.17 -34.21 15.17
CA LEU A 31 8.01 -34.95 14.72
C LEU A 31 6.94 -34.99 15.84
N LEU A 32 5.78 -34.46 15.58
CA LEU A 32 4.60 -34.57 16.43
C LEU A 32 3.89 -35.90 16.19
N TYR A 33 3.88 -36.78 17.21
CA TYR A 33 3.10 -38.01 17.18
C TYR A 33 1.74 -37.79 17.86
N ARG A 34 0.68 -38.07 17.13
CA ARG A 34 -0.69 -38.10 17.69
C ARG A 34 -0.96 -39.57 18.10
N VAL A 35 -0.94 -39.85 19.39
CA VAL A 35 -1.31 -41.17 19.92
C VAL A 35 -2.81 -41.21 20.15
N HIS A 36 -3.54 -41.99 19.38
CA HIS A 36 -4.90 -42.36 19.66
C HIS A 36 -4.94 -43.48 20.69
N THR A 37 -5.34 -43.21 21.90
CA THR A 37 -5.65 -44.27 22.87
C THR A 37 -7.07 -44.78 22.62
N GLY A 38 -7.20 -45.84 21.87
CA GLY A 38 -8.40 -46.63 21.76
C GLY A 38 -8.63 -47.44 23.08
N LYS A 39 -9.85 -47.41 23.61
CA LYS A 39 -10.25 -48.22 24.74
C LYS A 39 -10.18 -49.72 24.36
N CYS A 40 -9.26 -50.49 24.96
CA CYS A 40 -9.34 -51.94 25.00
C CYS A 40 -10.41 -52.34 26.01
N GLY A 41 -11.48 -52.91 25.52
CA GLY A 41 -12.44 -53.63 26.36
C GLY A 41 -11.90 -55.01 26.68
N LEU A 42 -11.84 -55.37 27.94
CA LEU A 42 -11.53 -56.71 28.45
C LEU A 42 -12.72 -57.63 28.21
N PRO A 43 -12.52 -58.83 27.65
CA PRO A 43 -13.55 -59.87 27.68
C PRO A 43 -13.47 -60.71 28.97
N HIS A 44 -14.64 -61.01 29.52
CA HIS A 44 -14.86 -61.89 30.66
C HIS A 44 -14.34 -63.28 30.44
N ALA A 45 -13.77 -63.83 31.50
CA ALA A 45 -13.32 -65.21 31.61
C ALA A 45 -14.48 -66.23 31.61
N GLY A 46 -14.44 -67.16 30.66
CA GLY A 46 -15.26 -68.39 30.69
C GLY A 46 -14.30 -69.59 30.67
N ARG A 47 -14.45 -70.47 31.65
CA ARG A 47 -13.73 -71.75 31.83
C ARG A 47 -14.13 -72.77 30.73
N GLY A 48 -13.19 -73.51 30.21
CA GLY A 48 -13.48 -74.71 29.41
C GLY A 48 -12.24 -75.35 28.86
N SER A 49 -12.02 -76.55 29.19
CA SER A 49 -10.94 -77.53 29.13
C SER A 49 -10.44 -77.90 27.74
N ALA A 50 -9.16 -78.26 27.72
CA ALA A 50 -8.48 -79.37 27.03
C ALA A 50 -8.16 -79.32 25.53
N GLY A 51 -6.88 -79.47 25.24
CA GLY A 51 -6.32 -80.36 24.26
C GLY A 51 -5.92 -79.83 22.90
N GLY A 52 -4.65 -79.89 22.55
CA GLY A 52 -4.25 -79.97 21.17
C GLY A 52 -3.03 -79.16 20.78
N HIS A 53 -1.95 -79.89 20.49
CA HIS A 53 -0.69 -79.43 19.91
C HIS A 53 -0.86 -78.67 18.58
N ALA A 54 -0.04 -77.65 18.36
CA ALA A 54 0.78 -77.50 17.14
C ALA A 54 1.42 -76.10 17.06
N GLY A 55 2.56 -76.08 16.62
CA GLY A 55 3.67 -75.20 16.41
C GLY A 55 3.55 -73.73 15.96
N PRO A 56 4.72 -73.08 15.99
CA PRO A 56 4.76 -71.59 15.86
C PRO A 56 4.90 -71.15 14.41
N GLY A 57 3.95 -70.39 13.95
CA GLY A 57 4.04 -69.65 12.71
C GLY A 57 3.90 -68.17 12.99
N CYS A 58 5.02 -67.48 13.27
CA CYS A 58 5.06 -66.05 13.27
C CYS A 58 4.99 -65.53 11.83
N PHE A 59 3.80 -65.18 11.37
CA PHE A 59 3.69 -64.31 10.20
C PHE A 59 3.89 -62.84 10.68
N ALA A 60 5.10 -62.35 10.42
CA ALA A 60 5.38 -60.92 10.46
C ALA A 60 4.68 -60.26 9.28
N GLY A 61 3.47 -59.72 9.50
CA GLY A 61 2.81 -58.85 8.56
C GLY A 61 3.58 -57.54 8.48
N ILE A 62 4.32 -57.34 7.40
CA ILE A 62 4.93 -56.05 7.04
C ILE A 62 3.77 -55.13 6.73
N LEU A 63 3.38 -54.24 7.70
CA LEU A 63 2.53 -53.12 7.44
C LEU A 63 3.30 -52.18 6.51
N ALA A 64 2.88 -52.12 5.26
CA ALA A 64 3.35 -51.13 4.31
C ALA A 64 3.02 -49.75 4.91
N VAL A 65 4.04 -49.00 5.33
CA VAL A 65 3.90 -47.60 5.72
C VAL A 65 3.67 -46.83 4.44
N ASP A 66 2.44 -46.41 4.24
CA ASP A 66 2.07 -45.49 3.17
C ASP A 66 2.82 -44.15 3.38
N LYS A 67 3.91 -44.00 2.63
CA LYS A 67 4.69 -42.76 2.58
C LYS A 67 3.99 -41.75 1.71
N ARG A 68 2.81 -41.26 2.12
CA ARG A 68 2.34 -40.03 1.58
C ARG A 68 3.20 -38.89 2.17
N PRO A 69 3.75 -37.99 1.34
CA PRO A 69 4.43 -36.80 1.85
C PRO A 69 3.46 -36.07 2.73
N ALA A 70 3.86 -35.72 3.95
CA ALA A 70 3.09 -34.85 4.82
C ALA A 70 2.85 -33.56 4.05
N GLU A 71 1.61 -33.30 3.67
CA GLU A 71 1.19 -31.99 3.18
C GLU A 71 1.61 -30.99 4.26
N ARG A 72 2.57 -30.13 3.92
CA ARG A 72 2.92 -28.98 4.72
C ARG A 72 1.69 -28.07 4.67
N THR A 73 0.81 -28.16 5.63
CA THR A 73 -0.21 -27.16 5.84
C THR A 73 0.52 -25.89 6.29
N THR A 74 0.91 -25.08 5.35
CA THR A 74 1.37 -23.73 5.59
C THR A 74 0.13 -22.94 6.03
N LEU A 75 0.18 -22.37 7.21
CA LEU A 75 -0.97 -21.66 7.78
C LEU A 75 -0.95 -20.20 7.32
N VAL A 76 -2.08 -19.70 6.82
CA VAL A 76 -2.28 -18.26 6.59
C VAL A 76 -2.18 -17.53 7.93
N GLN A 77 -1.29 -16.55 8.01
CA GLN A 77 -1.19 -15.68 9.17
C GLN A 77 -2.20 -14.54 9.02
N ILE A 78 -3.18 -14.48 9.91
CA ILE A 78 -4.27 -13.49 9.85
C ILE A 78 -4.00 -12.36 10.81
N GLU A 79 -4.01 -11.14 10.30
CA GLU A 79 -3.93 -9.88 11.04
C GLU A 79 -5.15 -8.99 10.73
N GLN A 80 -5.21 -7.81 11.36
CA GLN A 80 -6.23 -6.80 11.10
C GLN A 80 -5.57 -5.44 10.94
N LEU A 81 -5.80 -4.74 9.83
CA LEU A 81 -5.35 -3.36 9.66
C LEU A 81 -5.97 -2.44 10.71
N ALA A 82 -7.23 -2.69 11.04
CA ALA A 82 -7.96 -1.94 12.07
C ALA A 82 -7.38 -2.08 13.49
N ALA A 83 -6.53 -3.08 13.74
CA ALA A 83 -5.85 -3.26 15.03
C ALA A 83 -4.43 -2.65 15.05
N ARG A 84 -3.89 -2.23 13.90
CA ARG A 84 -2.54 -1.69 13.79
C ARG A 84 -2.54 -0.19 14.04
N THR A 85 -1.66 0.26 14.94
CA THR A 85 -1.42 1.70 15.18
C THR A 85 0.06 2.00 14.90
N PRO A 86 0.43 2.27 13.64
CA PRO A 86 1.82 2.48 13.29
C PRO A 86 2.36 3.75 13.95
N ALA A 87 3.43 3.60 14.75
CA ALA A 87 4.23 4.69 15.26
C ALA A 87 5.45 4.85 14.37
N VAL A 88 5.63 6.01 13.75
CA VAL A 88 6.71 6.24 12.80
C VAL A 88 7.63 7.31 13.35
N SER A 89 8.92 7.01 13.44
CA SER A 89 9.96 8.00 13.74
C SER A 89 10.21 8.89 12.51
N VAL A 90 10.79 10.06 12.76
CA VAL A 90 11.19 10.99 11.69
C VAL A 90 12.13 10.35 10.68
N ASP A 91 13.12 9.60 11.18
CA ASP A 91 14.09 8.92 10.33
C ASP A 91 13.44 7.84 9.44
N GLU A 92 12.42 7.14 9.96
CA GLU A 92 11.65 6.17 9.18
C GLU A 92 10.80 6.85 8.11
N LEU A 93 10.21 8.02 8.42
CA LEU A 93 9.49 8.81 7.41
C LEU A 93 10.43 9.19 6.26
N LEU A 94 11.59 9.73 6.55
CA LEU A 94 12.57 10.14 5.53
C LEU A 94 13.12 8.94 4.73
N LYS A 95 13.37 7.80 5.38
CA LYS A 95 13.77 6.57 4.69
C LYS A 95 12.69 6.05 3.74
N GLY A 96 11.43 6.41 3.94
CA GLY A 96 10.31 6.04 3.07
C GLY A 96 10.23 6.82 1.75
N PHE A 97 11.06 7.85 1.54
CA PHE A 97 11.02 8.68 0.34
C PHE A 97 11.81 8.08 -0.83
N TYR A 98 11.33 6.96 -1.35
CA TYR A 98 11.83 6.28 -2.55
C TYR A 98 10.66 5.78 -3.41
N PRO A 99 10.86 5.52 -4.72
CA PRO A 99 9.81 4.99 -5.59
C PRO A 99 9.20 3.70 -5.03
N SER A 100 7.91 3.47 -5.28
CA SER A 100 7.27 2.23 -4.87
C SER A 100 7.93 1.01 -5.55
N PRO A 101 7.81 -0.21 -4.99
CA PRO A 101 8.40 -1.43 -5.57
C PRO A 101 8.04 -1.64 -7.03
N ARG A 102 6.84 -1.25 -7.45
CA ARG A 102 6.37 -1.28 -8.84
C ARG A 102 7.25 -0.46 -9.80
N PHE A 103 7.91 0.57 -9.29
CA PHE A 103 8.84 1.44 -10.03
C PHE A 103 10.29 1.27 -9.56
N GLY A 104 10.61 0.17 -8.88
CA GLY A 104 11.93 -0.09 -8.30
C GLY A 104 13.04 -0.28 -9.33
N GLU A 105 12.71 -0.80 -10.52
CA GLU A 105 13.67 -1.13 -11.57
C GLU A 105 13.45 -0.37 -12.89
N VAL A 106 12.60 0.67 -12.88
CA VAL A 106 12.33 1.44 -14.11
C VAL A 106 13.51 2.33 -14.49
N SER A 107 13.63 2.59 -15.78
CA SER A 107 14.64 3.45 -16.39
C SER A 107 14.07 4.19 -17.60
N PHE A 108 14.76 5.20 -18.11
CA PHE A 108 14.36 5.84 -19.36
C PHE A 108 14.28 4.87 -20.53
N SER A 109 15.14 3.85 -20.57
CA SER A 109 15.13 2.82 -21.62
C SER A 109 13.97 1.83 -21.50
N SER A 110 13.36 1.68 -20.32
CA SER A 110 12.17 0.86 -20.14
C SER A 110 10.87 1.60 -20.52
N TYR A 111 10.89 2.93 -20.64
CA TYR A 111 9.79 3.70 -21.16
C TYR A 111 9.66 3.51 -22.67
N ARG A 112 8.47 3.24 -23.15
CA ARG A 112 8.18 3.03 -24.58
C ARG A 112 7.31 4.17 -25.09
N PRO A 113 7.92 5.20 -25.71
CA PRO A 113 7.16 6.29 -26.31
C PRO A 113 6.25 5.77 -27.44
N ASP A 114 5.03 6.26 -27.48
CA ASP A 114 4.14 6.04 -28.61
C ASP A 114 4.63 6.88 -29.81
N PRO A 115 4.93 6.25 -30.97
CA PRO A 115 5.39 6.97 -32.15
C PRO A 115 4.40 8.04 -32.65
N SER A 116 3.10 7.87 -32.36
CA SER A 116 2.05 8.86 -32.70
C SER A 116 2.06 10.08 -31.76
N GLN A 117 2.82 10.02 -30.65
CA GLN A 117 2.88 11.04 -29.61
C GLN A 117 4.30 11.58 -29.42
N PRO A 118 4.81 12.45 -30.30
CA PRO A 118 6.21 12.92 -30.25
C PRO A 118 6.60 13.61 -28.93
N SER A 119 5.63 14.12 -28.16
CA SER A 119 5.86 14.73 -26.86
C SER A 119 6.45 13.74 -25.83
N GLN A 120 6.12 12.45 -25.95
CA GLN A 120 6.62 11.41 -25.07
C GLN A 120 8.15 11.22 -25.23
N ALA A 121 8.64 11.13 -26.44
CA ALA A 121 10.08 11.04 -26.70
C ALA A 121 10.82 12.32 -26.27
N ARG A 122 10.23 13.51 -26.51
CA ARG A 122 10.78 14.78 -26.02
C ARG A 122 10.86 14.82 -24.51
N ALA A 123 9.88 14.27 -23.79
CA ALA A 123 9.89 14.20 -22.33
C ALA A 123 11.06 13.35 -21.82
N VAL A 124 11.34 12.20 -22.44
CA VAL A 124 12.51 11.38 -22.10
C VAL A 124 13.80 12.19 -22.24
N HIS A 125 14.03 12.83 -23.39
CA HIS A 125 15.24 13.64 -23.60
C HIS A 125 15.36 14.82 -22.63
N ALA A 126 14.25 15.50 -22.32
CA ALA A 126 14.25 16.58 -21.34
C ALA A 126 14.66 16.11 -19.95
N LEU A 127 14.17 14.94 -19.53
CA LEU A 127 14.49 14.35 -18.24
C LEU A 127 15.91 13.80 -18.17
N GLU A 128 16.43 13.21 -19.23
CA GLU A 128 17.84 12.78 -19.33
C GLU A 128 18.78 13.99 -19.19
N HIS A 129 18.47 15.08 -19.89
CA HIS A 129 19.22 16.32 -19.77
C HIS A 129 19.14 16.91 -18.36
N PHE A 130 17.95 16.92 -17.76
CA PHE A 130 17.74 17.38 -16.40
C PHE A 130 18.51 16.53 -15.39
N ALA A 131 18.50 15.19 -15.53
CA ALA A 131 19.26 14.26 -14.69
C ALA A 131 20.76 14.54 -14.71
N ALA A 132 21.32 14.82 -15.90
CA ALA A 132 22.73 15.18 -16.04
C ALA A 132 23.11 16.48 -15.32
N GLY A 133 22.15 17.40 -15.16
CA GLY A 133 22.32 18.64 -14.39
C GLY A 133 22.18 18.49 -12.89
N VAL A 134 21.68 17.36 -12.38
CA VAL A 134 21.50 17.14 -10.94
C VAL A 134 22.85 16.91 -10.28
N GLY A 135 23.19 17.76 -9.30
CA GLY A 135 24.43 17.65 -8.55
C GLY A 135 25.70 18.10 -9.30
N ALA A 136 25.56 18.62 -10.53
CA ALA A 136 26.63 19.37 -11.15
C ALA A 136 26.94 20.58 -10.25
N ARG A 137 28.12 20.61 -9.67
CA ARG A 137 28.57 21.79 -8.93
C ARG A 137 28.72 22.92 -9.92
N ASP A 138 28.25 24.13 -9.59
CA ASP A 138 28.62 25.37 -10.23
C ASP A 138 30.15 25.66 -10.05
N GLY A 139 30.98 24.63 -10.26
CA GLY A 139 32.43 24.65 -10.02
C GLY A 139 33.24 25.41 -11.05
N ASP A 140 32.63 25.80 -12.17
CA ASP A 140 33.28 26.66 -13.20
C ASP A 140 32.74 28.11 -13.22
N GLY A 141 32.08 28.49 -12.13
CA GLY A 141 31.27 29.71 -12.04
C GLY A 141 32.05 31.02 -11.94
N LEU A 142 33.37 31.04 -11.70
CA LEU A 142 34.08 32.33 -11.62
C LEU A 142 34.18 33.02 -13.02
N PHE A 143 34.36 32.27 -14.09
CA PHE A 143 34.35 32.79 -15.44
C PHE A 143 32.94 33.08 -15.98
N LYS A 144 31.95 32.22 -15.67
CA LYS A 144 30.52 32.45 -16.03
C LYS A 144 29.91 33.63 -15.28
N ARG A 145 30.34 33.90 -14.05
CA ARG A 145 29.86 35.06 -13.27
C ARG A 145 30.26 36.41 -13.82
N LEU A 146 31.38 36.46 -14.59
CA LEU A 146 31.90 37.67 -15.18
C LEU A 146 31.43 37.92 -16.61
N PHE A 147 31.06 36.88 -17.39
CA PHE A 147 30.75 36.98 -18.82
C PHE A 147 29.53 36.16 -19.26
N GLY A 148 28.87 35.44 -18.39
CA GLY A 148 27.73 34.56 -18.73
C GLY A 148 26.39 35.27 -18.64
N LYS A 149 25.57 35.16 -19.68
CA LYS A 149 24.12 35.33 -19.60
C LYS A 149 23.65 34.50 -18.42
N LYS A 150 22.83 35.10 -17.54
CA LYS A 150 22.09 34.38 -16.48
C LYS A 150 21.42 33.18 -17.14
N ASP A 151 21.96 31.98 -16.95
CA ASP A 151 21.27 30.75 -17.34
C ASP A 151 19.95 30.72 -16.56
N THR A 152 18.87 31.03 -17.24
CA THR A 152 17.51 31.06 -16.72
C THR A 152 16.94 29.65 -16.60
N THR A 153 17.76 28.62 -16.41
CA THR A 153 17.30 27.27 -16.16
C THR A 153 16.58 27.24 -14.81
N ARG A 154 15.30 26.98 -14.85
CA ARG A 154 14.48 26.86 -13.65
C ARG A 154 15.00 25.73 -12.74
N ALA A 155 14.73 25.85 -11.45
CA ALA A 155 15.20 24.87 -10.47
C ALA A 155 14.55 23.49 -10.67
N GLY A 156 13.40 23.42 -11.32
CA GLY A 156 12.57 22.22 -11.44
C GLY A 156 12.09 21.89 -12.85
N ILE A 157 11.66 20.65 -13.01
CA ILE A 157 10.97 20.11 -14.19
C ILE A 157 9.60 19.57 -13.78
N TYR A 158 8.56 19.88 -14.57
CA TYR A 158 7.18 19.50 -14.26
C TYR A 158 6.58 18.72 -15.44
N LEU A 159 6.17 17.49 -15.17
CA LEU A 159 5.56 16.61 -16.15
C LEU A 159 4.03 16.77 -16.11
N ASP A 160 3.47 17.42 -17.12
CA ASP A 160 2.04 17.56 -17.33
C ASP A 160 1.54 16.55 -18.36
N GLY A 161 0.41 15.91 -18.12
CA GLY A 161 -0.18 14.99 -19.08
C GLY A 161 -1.37 14.22 -18.50
N GLY A 162 -2.11 13.57 -19.39
CA GLY A 162 -3.25 12.71 -19.01
C GLY A 162 -2.86 11.51 -18.14
N PHE A 163 -3.86 10.73 -17.75
CA PHE A 163 -3.61 9.49 -16.99
C PHE A 163 -3.07 8.39 -17.91
N GLY A 164 -2.20 7.54 -17.35
CA GLY A 164 -1.68 6.38 -18.08
C GLY A 164 -0.55 6.68 -19.06
N VAL A 165 -0.16 7.94 -19.28
CA VAL A 165 0.94 8.32 -20.19
C VAL A 165 2.34 8.04 -19.62
N GLY A 166 2.43 7.46 -18.42
CA GLY A 166 3.70 7.03 -17.83
C GLY A 166 4.48 8.10 -17.07
N LYS A 167 3.84 9.16 -16.56
CA LYS A 167 4.51 10.24 -15.80
C LYS A 167 5.28 9.71 -14.58
N THR A 168 4.64 8.88 -13.75
CA THR A 168 5.27 8.27 -12.57
C THR A 168 6.46 7.40 -12.98
N HIS A 169 6.35 6.63 -14.07
CA HIS A 169 7.47 5.85 -14.63
C HIS A 169 8.65 6.76 -14.98
N LEU A 170 8.41 7.85 -15.68
CA LEU A 170 9.44 8.81 -16.07
C LEU A 170 10.05 9.55 -14.87
N LEU A 171 9.22 9.92 -13.88
CA LEU A 171 9.70 10.54 -12.65
C LEU A 171 10.57 9.58 -11.82
N ALA A 172 10.18 8.32 -11.72
CA ALA A 172 10.98 7.30 -11.07
C ALA A 172 12.28 7.00 -11.85
N SER A 173 12.23 6.97 -13.19
CA SER A 173 13.42 6.84 -14.04
C SER A 173 14.41 7.99 -13.81
N LEU A 174 13.91 9.23 -13.69
CA LEU A 174 14.72 10.39 -13.33
C LEU A 174 15.36 10.19 -11.94
N TRP A 175 14.57 9.74 -10.97
CA TRP A 175 15.08 9.48 -9.62
C TRP A 175 16.19 8.42 -9.66
N HIS A 176 16.03 7.30 -10.40
CA HIS A 176 17.07 6.28 -10.54
C HIS A 176 18.33 6.81 -11.20
N ALA A 177 18.19 7.59 -12.26
CA ALA A 177 19.32 8.12 -13.03
C ALA A 177 20.10 9.24 -12.31
N ALA A 178 19.45 10.04 -11.48
CA ALA A 178 20.07 11.15 -10.78
C ALA A 178 21.04 10.70 -9.68
N PRO A 179 22.16 11.42 -9.45
CA PRO A 179 23.06 11.13 -8.33
C PRO A 179 22.40 11.47 -6.98
N GLY A 180 22.60 10.62 -5.97
CA GLY A 180 22.03 10.84 -4.62
C GLY A 180 22.82 11.83 -3.76
N PRO A 181 22.31 12.31 -2.60
CA PRO A 181 21.04 11.94 -1.98
C PRO A 181 19.82 12.52 -2.71
N LYS A 182 18.74 11.78 -2.75
CA LYS A 182 17.54 12.12 -3.49
C LYS A 182 16.29 11.56 -2.81
N ALA A 183 15.18 12.28 -2.89
CA ALA A 183 13.90 11.90 -2.29
C ALA A 183 12.83 11.72 -3.38
N PHE A 184 11.93 10.76 -3.18
CA PHE A 184 10.75 10.52 -4.02
C PHE A 184 9.55 10.29 -3.12
N GLY A 185 8.49 11.07 -3.33
CA GLY A 185 7.25 10.92 -2.58
C GLY A 185 6.09 11.56 -3.32
N THR A 186 4.88 11.27 -2.88
CA THR A 186 3.69 11.96 -3.35
C THR A 186 3.55 13.32 -2.69
N PHE A 187 2.76 14.22 -3.30
CA PHE A 187 2.43 15.51 -2.71
C PHE A 187 1.95 15.38 -1.25
N VAL A 188 1.03 14.43 -1.00
CA VAL A 188 0.49 14.16 0.34
C VAL A 188 1.58 13.70 1.32
N GLU A 189 2.58 12.95 0.88
CA GLU A 189 3.68 12.54 1.75
C GLU A 189 4.54 13.72 2.18
N TYR A 190 4.79 14.68 1.30
CA TYR A 190 5.52 15.89 1.66
C TYR A 190 4.74 16.82 2.59
N THR A 191 3.44 17.05 2.36
CA THR A 191 2.61 17.82 3.30
C THR A 191 2.56 17.16 4.66
N ASN A 192 2.48 15.84 4.70
CA ASN A 192 2.52 15.05 5.92
C ASN A 192 3.86 15.11 6.64
N LEU A 193 4.96 15.12 5.89
CA LEU A 193 6.31 15.28 6.45
C LEU A 193 6.43 16.63 7.16
N VAL A 194 5.89 17.70 6.57
CA VAL A 194 5.84 19.03 7.20
C VAL A 194 4.99 19.01 8.48
N GLY A 195 3.86 18.31 8.47
CA GLY A 195 3.03 18.13 9.66
C GLY A 195 3.73 17.38 10.77
N ALA A 196 4.54 16.38 10.43
CA ALA A 196 5.26 15.54 11.41
C ALA A 196 6.51 16.22 11.98
N LEU A 197 7.28 16.94 11.15
CA LEU A 197 8.57 17.54 11.51
C LEU A 197 8.49 19.01 11.91
N SER A 198 7.47 19.72 11.53
CA SER A 198 7.37 21.16 11.33
C SER A 198 8.08 21.63 10.05
N PHE A 199 7.62 22.77 9.52
CA PHE A 199 8.12 23.34 8.26
C PHE A 199 9.65 23.53 8.25
N ARG A 200 10.22 24.16 9.28
CA ARG A 200 11.66 24.45 9.37
C ARG A 200 12.51 23.19 9.35
N LYS A 201 12.14 22.18 10.10
CA LYS A 201 12.89 20.91 10.16
C LYS A 201 12.76 20.12 8.85
N THR A 202 11.62 20.23 8.17
CA THR A 202 11.42 19.62 6.85
C THR A 202 12.35 20.26 5.81
N VAL A 203 12.41 21.59 5.76
CA VAL A 203 13.36 22.30 4.89
C VAL A 203 14.80 21.90 5.20
N GLU A 204 15.18 21.91 6.47
CA GLU A 204 16.53 21.50 6.90
C GLU A 204 16.86 20.08 6.43
N ALA A 205 15.96 19.11 6.67
CA ALA A 205 16.16 17.73 6.27
C ALA A 205 16.27 17.56 4.74
N LEU A 206 15.39 18.21 3.97
CA LEU A 206 15.35 18.06 2.51
C LEU A 206 16.41 18.91 1.78
N SER A 207 16.93 19.98 2.38
CA SER A 207 17.99 20.81 1.77
C SER A 207 19.31 20.07 1.55
N HIS A 208 19.50 18.91 2.18
CA HIS A 208 20.67 18.05 1.95
C HIS A 208 20.52 17.16 0.72
N TYR A 209 19.34 17.08 0.13
CA TYR A 209 19.09 16.30 -1.07
C TYR A 209 19.51 17.08 -2.33
N LYS A 210 19.93 16.35 -3.35
CA LYS A 210 20.23 16.94 -4.66
C LYS A 210 19.01 17.03 -5.56
N LEU A 211 18.07 16.09 -5.36
CA LEU A 211 16.83 15.98 -6.10
C LEU A 211 15.67 15.63 -5.17
N VAL A 212 14.56 16.34 -5.33
CA VAL A 212 13.27 16.04 -4.69
C VAL A 212 12.25 15.81 -5.80
N CYS A 213 11.74 14.58 -5.88
CA CYS A 213 10.70 14.15 -6.83
C CYS A 213 9.35 14.11 -6.11
N ILE A 214 8.35 14.78 -6.67
CA ILE A 214 6.99 14.89 -6.12
C ILE A 214 6.01 14.31 -7.13
N ASP A 215 5.49 13.13 -6.83
CA ASP A 215 4.48 12.50 -7.67
C ASP A 215 3.06 12.99 -7.29
N GLU A 216 2.17 13.02 -8.26
CA GLU A 216 0.76 13.41 -8.08
C GLU A 216 0.61 14.80 -7.44
N PHE A 217 1.32 15.79 -7.99
CA PHE A 217 1.27 17.17 -7.50
C PHE A 217 -0.10 17.79 -7.81
N GLU A 218 -0.98 17.81 -6.84
CA GLU A 218 -2.32 18.36 -6.94
C GLU A 218 -2.66 19.23 -5.71
N LEU A 219 -3.13 20.45 -5.95
CA LEU A 219 -3.56 21.34 -4.88
C LEU A 219 -5.06 21.16 -4.62
N ASP A 220 -5.38 20.56 -3.50
CA ASP A 220 -6.76 20.30 -3.07
C ASP A 220 -7.22 21.25 -1.97
N ASP A 221 -6.29 21.90 -1.29
CA ASP A 221 -6.53 22.76 -0.12
C ASP A 221 -5.68 24.03 -0.18
N PRO A 222 -6.22 25.18 0.21
CA PRO A 222 -5.49 26.45 0.26
C PRO A 222 -4.25 26.43 1.17
N GLY A 223 -4.36 25.76 2.31
CA GLY A 223 -3.24 25.63 3.26
C GLY A 223 -2.07 24.87 2.66
N ASP A 224 -2.36 23.78 1.96
CA ASP A 224 -1.35 23.01 1.21
C ASP A 224 -0.72 23.83 0.09
N THR A 225 -1.49 24.71 -0.58
CA THR A 225 -0.98 25.59 -1.62
C THR A 225 0.10 26.52 -1.07
N VAL A 226 -0.16 27.22 0.02
CA VAL A 226 0.81 28.13 0.67
C VAL A 226 2.00 27.36 1.19
N LEU A 227 1.75 26.22 1.85
CA LEU A 227 2.77 25.37 2.44
C LEU A 227 3.77 24.87 1.38
N MET A 228 3.26 24.26 0.30
CA MET A 228 4.09 23.64 -0.71
C MET A 228 4.77 24.67 -1.61
N SER A 229 4.11 25.78 -1.94
CA SER A 229 4.73 26.91 -2.66
C SER A 229 5.95 27.44 -1.91
N ARG A 230 5.82 27.61 -0.61
CA ARG A 230 6.94 28.04 0.24
C ARG A 230 8.03 26.96 0.35
N LEU A 231 7.66 25.70 0.55
CA LEU A 231 8.60 24.60 0.66
C LEU A 231 9.46 24.46 -0.62
N MET A 232 8.80 24.46 -1.79
CA MET A 232 9.51 24.35 -3.07
C MET A 232 10.49 25.50 -3.31
N ARG A 233 10.07 26.73 -2.97
CA ARG A 233 10.95 27.89 -3.07
C ARG A 233 12.17 27.78 -2.16
N GLU A 234 11.99 27.46 -0.88
CA GLU A 234 13.11 27.34 0.06
C GLU A 234 14.07 26.21 -0.32
N LEU A 235 13.56 25.11 -0.88
CA LEU A 235 14.42 24.03 -1.41
C LEU A 235 15.18 24.46 -2.68
N ALA A 236 14.51 25.15 -3.61
CA ALA A 236 15.14 25.67 -4.80
C ALA A 236 16.23 26.71 -4.44
N ASP A 237 15.97 27.59 -3.49
CA ASP A 237 16.93 28.57 -2.99
C ASP A 237 18.14 27.88 -2.31
N ALA A 238 17.94 26.72 -1.71
CA ALA A 238 19.00 25.87 -1.16
C ALA A 238 19.76 25.07 -2.25
N GLY A 239 19.40 25.19 -3.53
CA GLY A 239 20.05 24.51 -4.64
C GLY A 239 19.55 23.08 -4.90
N VAL A 240 18.45 22.69 -4.31
CA VAL A 240 17.81 21.39 -4.56
C VAL A 240 17.10 21.44 -5.91
N LYS A 241 17.34 20.45 -6.77
CA LYS A 241 16.57 20.28 -7.99
C LYS A 241 15.23 19.65 -7.69
N LEU A 242 14.17 20.12 -8.35
CA LEU A 242 12.78 19.71 -8.13
C LEU A 242 12.24 19.01 -9.37
N ALA A 243 11.51 17.92 -9.19
CA ALA A 243 10.78 17.29 -10.28
C ALA A 243 9.38 16.93 -9.82
N ALA A 244 8.36 17.25 -10.62
CA ALA A 244 6.97 16.98 -10.24
C ALA A 244 6.17 16.36 -11.38
N THR A 245 5.15 15.58 -11.07
CA THR A 245 4.14 15.11 -12.01
C THR A 245 2.76 15.60 -11.63
N SER A 246 1.92 15.93 -12.59
CA SER A 246 0.53 16.23 -12.37
C SER A 246 -0.33 15.93 -13.61
N ASN A 247 -1.63 15.91 -13.41
CA ASN A 247 -2.64 15.88 -14.47
C ASN A 247 -3.21 17.28 -14.76
N THR A 248 -2.60 18.30 -14.18
CA THR A 248 -3.06 19.70 -14.25
C THR A 248 -1.84 20.59 -14.46
N LEU A 249 -1.93 21.53 -15.39
CA LEU A 249 -0.89 22.54 -15.60
C LEU A 249 -0.61 23.32 -14.31
N PRO A 250 0.64 23.74 -14.04
CA PRO A 250 0.98 24.47 -12.83
C PRO A 250 0.10 25.70 -12.59
N GLY A 251 -0.20 26.48 -13.64
CA GLY A 251 -1.04 27.69 -13.55
C GLY A 251 -2.54 27.42 -13.33
N SER A 252 -2.99 26.18 -13.48
CA SER A 252 -4.38 25.74 -13.27
C SER A 252 -4.54 24.84 -12.04
N LEU A 253 -3.52 24.73 -11.21
CA LEU A 253 -3.58 23.98 -9.97
C LEU A 253 -4.63 24.58 -9.03
N GLY A 254 -5.48 23.74 -8.46
CA GLY A 254 -6.54 24.15 -7.56
C GLY A 254 -7.84 24.60 -8.24
N ASP A 255 -7.87 24.73 -9.56
CA ASP A 255 -9.08 25.11 -10.30
C ASP A 255 -10.24 24.15 -10.02
N GLY A 256 -11.39 24.70 -9.65
CA GLY A 256 -12.60 23.95 -9.34
C GLY A 256 -12.61 23.21 -8.00
N ARG A 257 -11.55 23.34 -7.18
CA ARG A 257 -11.45 22.68 -5.86
C ARG A 257 -11.60 23.64 -4.69
N PHE A 258 -11.10 24.88 -4.85
CA PHE A 258 -11.23 25.98 -3.88
C PHE A 258 -11.18 27.31 -4.65
N ALA A 259 -11.28 28.44 -3.93
CA ALA A 259 -11.16 29.77 -4.54
C ALA A 259 -9.70 30.02 -5.00
N ALA A 260 -9.25 29.30 -6.05
CA ALA A 260 -7.88 29.35 -6.56
C ALA A 260 -7.44 30.76 -6.95
N VAL A 261 -8.39 31.64 -7.32
CA VAL A 261 -8.13 33.05 -7.64
C VAL A 261 -7.50 33.82 -6.46
N ASP A 262 -7.88 33.48 -5.24
CA ASP A 262 -7.35 34.09 -4.02
C ASP A 262 -5.89 33.69 -3.74
N PHE A 263 -5.43 32.59 -4.36
CA PHE A 263 -4.08 32.04 -4.23
C PHE A 263 -3.28 32.08 -5.53
N ALA A 264 -3.75 32.85 -6.51
CA ALA A 264 -3.12 32.93 -7.83
C ALA A 264 -1.64 33.32 -7.77
N ARG A 265 -1.25 34.15 -6.81
CA ARG A 265 0.15 34.56 -6.60
C ARG A 265 1.01 33.39 -6.13
N GLU A 266 0.55 32.61 -5.17
CA GLU A 266 1.24 31.45 -4.61
C GLU A 266 1.38 30.34 -5.68
N ILE A 267 0.32 30.12 -6.45
CA ILE A 267 0.31 29.18 -7.57
C ILE A 267 1.29 29.64 -8.66
N GLN A 268 1.34 30.94 -8.98
CA GLN A 268 2.29 31.47 -9.95
C GLN A 268 3.75 31.34 -9.47
N VAL A 269 4.02 31.68 -8.21
CA VAL A 269 5.36 31.51 -7.62
C VAL A 269 5.80 30.06 -7.67
N LEU A 270 4.89 29.13 -7.45
CA LEU A 270 5.15 27.70 -7.58
C LEU A 270 5.41 27.32 -9.06
N ALA A 271 4.57 27.76 -9.98
CA ALA A 271 4.70 27.48 -11.42
C ALA A 271 6.03 27.98 -11.98
N ASP A 272 6.52 29.13 -11.50
CA ASP A 272 7.77 29.75 -11.93
C ASP A 272 9.01 28.94 -11.54
N GLN A 273 8.91 27.98 -10.62
CA GLN A 273 10.01 27.07 -10.27
C GLN A 273 10.27 26.01 -11.33
N PHE A 274 9.33 25.75 -12.26
CA PHE A 274 9.37 24.58 -13.12
C PHE A 274 9.40 24.93 -14.61
N ASP A 275 10.19 24.17 -15.36
CA ASP A 275 10.06 24.02 -16.80
C ASP A 275 9.01 22.92 -17.07
N VAL A 276 7.95 23.29 -17.77
CA VAL A 276 6.82 22.39 -18.02
C VAL A 276 7.10 21.54 -19.25
N VAL A 277 7.02 20.22 -19.07
CA VAL A 277 7.13 19.23 -20.14
C VAL A 277 5.79 18.52 -20.28
N ARG A 278 5.11 18.78 -21.40
CA ARG A 278 3.83 18.15 -21.70
C ARG A 278 4.05 16.77 -22.32
N ILE A 279 3.28 15.80 -21.83
CA ILE A 279 3.25 14.41 -22.29
C ILE A 279 1.85 14.11 -22.79
N ASP A 280 1.70 14.11 -24.12
CA ASP A 280 0.41 13.77 -24.74
C ASP A 280 0.26 12.24 -24.83
N GLY A 281 -0.98 11.77 -24.85
CA GLY A 281 -1.31 10.37 -24.97
C GLY A 281 -2.80 10.17 -24.86
N GLU A 282 -3.28 9.00 -25.25
CA GLU A 282 -4.67 8.62 -25.01
C GLU A 282 -4.95 8.60 -23.51
N ASP A 283 -6.01 9.27 -23.11
CA ASP A 283 -6.52 9.15 -21.75
C ASP A 283 -7.14 7.77 -21.57
N PHE A 284 -6.40 6.86 -20.97
CA PHE A 284 -6.85 5.49 -20.71
C PHE A 284 -8.12 5.40 -19.84
N ARG A 285 -8.58 6.51 -19.25
CA ARG A 285 -9.84 6.56 -18.48
C ARG A 285 -11.08 6.43 -19.37
N HIS A 286 -11.00 6.80 -20.66
CA HIS A 286 -12.11 6.64 -21.61
C HIS A 286 -12.27 5.21 -22.14
N ARG A 287 -11.33 4.33 -21.93
CA ARG A 287 -11.58 2.89 -21.99
C ARG A 287 -12.36 2.55 -20.74
N GLY A 288 -13.66 2.39 -20.85
CA GLY A 288 -14.57 2.16 -19.73
C GLY A 288 -13.94 1.32 -18.63
N LEU A 289 -14.15 1.69 -17.37
CA LEU A 289 -13.63 0.91 -16.23
C LEU A 289 -13.90 -0.57 -16.51
N PRO A 290 -12.90 -1.43 -16.52
CA PRO A 290 -13.15 -2.85 -16.65
C PRO A 290 -14.12 -3.25 -15.55
N ALA A 291 -15.20 -3.96 -15.88
CA ALA A 291 -16.17 -4.39 -14.89
C ALA A 291 -15.45 -5.00 -13.67
N ALA A 292 -15.79 -4.54 -12.47
CA ALA A 292 -15.24 -5.12 -11.25
C ALA A 292 -15.65 -6.61 -11.19
N PRO A 293 -14.76 -7.50 -10.71
CA PRO A 293 -15.17 -8.88 -10.47
C PRO A 293 -16.30 -8.92 -9.45
N ALA A 294 -17.21 -9.88 -9.60
CA ALA A 294 -18.29 -10.06 -8.64
C ALA A 294 -17.71 -10.28 -7.23
N PRO A 295 -18.24 -9.59 -6.21
CA PRO A 295 -17.80 -9.81 -4.84
C PRO A 295 -18.11 -11.24 -4.40
N LEU A 296 -17.22 -11.81 -3.57
CA LEU A 296 -17.41 -13.15 -3.00
C LEU A 296 -18.54 -13.14 -1.97
N ARG A 297 -19.11 -14.31 -1.72
CA ARG A 297 -20.03 -14.48 -0.58
C ARG A 297 -19.21 -14.51 0.71
N ASN A 298 -19.78 -14.00 1.80
CA ASN A 298 -19.13 -13.99 3.11
C ASN A 298 -18.67 -15.39 3.56
N ASP A 299 -19.45 -16.43 3.24
CA ASP A 299 -19.14 -17.81 3.61
C ASP A 299 -17.96 -18.37 2.82
N ASP A 300 -17.76 -17.92 1.58
CA ASP A 300 -16.71 -18.38 0.68
C ASP A 300 -15.37 -17.67 0.93
N LEU A 301 -15.38 -16.47 1.52
CA LEU A 301 -14.18 -15.66 1.76
C LEU A 301 -13.07 -16.41 2.50
N THR A 302 -13.43 -17.23 3.50
CA THR A 302 -12.42 -17.97 4.28
C THR A 302 -11.78 -19.07 3.44
N HIS A 303 -12.57 -19.73 2.59
CA HIS A 303 -12.05 -20.76 1.69
C HIS A 303 -11.10 -20.15 0.65
N HIS A 304 -11.53 -19.09 -0.04
CA HIS A 304 -10.70 -18.38 -1.01
C HIS A 304 -9.44 -17.78 -0.38
N MET A 305 -9.53 -17.23 0.83
CA MET A 305 -8.38 -16.71 1.56
C MET A 305 -7.31 -17.79 1.79
N HIS A 306 -7.71 -19.00 2.22
CA HIS A 306 -6.76 -20.08 2.41
C HIS A 306 -6.21 -20.65 1.10
N ALA A 307 -7.00 -20.64 0.02
CA ALA A 307 -6.53 -21.09 -1.28
C ALA A 307 -5.53 -20.12 -1.91
N GLU A 308 -5.80 -18.80 -1.84
CA GLU A 308 -4.99 -17.76 -2.50
C GLU A 308 -3.75 -17.35 -1.69
N PHE A 309 -3.86 -17.37 -0.37
CA PHE A 309 -2.84 -16.79 0.50
C PHE A 309 -2.15 -17.82 1.40
N ASP A 310 -2.05 -19.07 0.95
CA ASP A 310 -1.36 -20.11 1.73
C ASP A 310 0.08 -19.70 2.04
N GLY A 311 0.45 -19.74 3.33
CA GLY A 311 1.77 -19.33 3.83
C GLY A 311 2.03 -17.84 3.87
N LYS A 312 1.06 -16.99 3.52
CA LYS A 312 1.18 -15.53 3.49
C LYS A 312 0.57 -14.87 4.73
N THR A 313 0.97 -13.63 4.98
CA THR A 313 0.36 -12.77 6.00
C THR A 313 -0.75 -11.92 5.37
N VAL A 314 -1.97 -12.11 5.87
CA VAL A 314 -3.19 -11.50 5.32
C VAL A 314 -3.87 -10.61 6.36
N ALA A 315 -4.24 -9.41 5.95
CA ALA A 315 -5.09 -8.56 6.76
C ALA A 315 -6.56 -8.85 6.46
N ARG A 316 -7.31 -9.26 7.49
CA ARG A 316 -8.74 -9.55 7.38
C ARG A 316 -9.54 -8.61 8.26
N ASP A 317 -10.30 -7.71 7.64
CA ASP A 317 -11.07 -6.68 8.34
C ASP A 317 -12.55 -6.69 7.93
N GLU A 318 -13.41 -6.32 8.88
CA GLU A 318 -14.75 -5.80 8.60
C GLU A 318 -14.61 -4.43 7.98
N PHE A 319 -15.22 -4.17 6.82
CA PHE A 319 -15.00 -2.94 6.06
C PHE A 319 -15.37 -1.68 6.86
N SER A 320 -16.50 -1.70 7.56
CA SER A 320 -16.90 -0.59 8.43
C SER A 320 -15.88 -0.28 9.54
N THR A 321 -15.30 -1.34 10.15
CA THR A 321 -14.28 -1.18 11.18
C THR A 321 -12.99 -0.59 10.60
N LEU A 322 -12.59 -1.05 9.42
CA LEU A 322 -11.42 -0.53 8.73
C LEU A 322 -11.57 0.96 8.40
N ILE A 323 -12.65 1.37 7.75
CA ILE A 323 -12.84 2.78 7.36
C ILE A 323 -12.92 3.71 8.56
N ASN A 324 -13.55 3.27 9.67
CA ASN A 324 -13.57 4.01 10.93
C ASN A 324 -12.16 4.14 11.54
N HIS A 325 -11.37 3.08 11.49
CA HIS A 325 -9.98 3.12 11.96
C HIS A 325 -9.11 4.09 11.14
N LEU A 326 -9.27 4.11 9.81
CA LEU A 326 -8.56 5.02 8.93
C LEU A 326 -8.82 6.50 9.26
N ALA A 327 -9.98 6.83 9.87
CA ALA A 327 -10.25 8.19 10.34
C ALA A 327 -9.27 8.64 11.43
N GLY A 328 -8.76 7.71 12.25
CA GLY A 328 -7.80 7.96 13.33
C GLY A 328 -6.32 7.83 12.92
N VAL A 329 -6.04 7.21 11.78
CA VAL A 329 -4.67 7.01 11.27
C VAL A 329 -4.36 8.02 10.19
N HIS A 330 -3.29 8.79 10.36
CA HIS A 330 -2.89 9.75 9.35
C HIS A 330 -2.44 9.04 8.05
N PRO A 331 -2.85 9.49 6.83
CA PRO A 331 -2.54 8.81 5.57
C PRO A 331 -1.05 8.57 5.30
N SER A 332 -0.15 9.40 5.85
CA SER A 332 1.31 9.18 5.77
C SER A 332 1.78 7.87 6.39
N ARG A 333 0.97 7.29 7.27
CA ARG A 333 1.30 6.04 7.97
C ARG A 333 0.73 4.79 7.30
N TYR A 334 0.03 4.95 6.17
CA TYR A 334 -0.60 3.81 5.49
C TYR A 334 0.43 2.86 4.86
N ARG A 335 1.62 3.36 4.51
CA ARG A 335 2.73 2.49 4.06
C ARG A 335 3.12 1.50 5.18
N GLN A 336 3.27 2.00 6.43
CA GLN A 336 3.60 1.18 7.60
C GLN A 336 2.40 0.33 8.07
N LEU A 337 1.19 0.85 7.92
CA LEU A 337 -0.03 0.09 8.19
C LEU A 337 -0.05 -1.23 7.39
N LEU A 338 0.45 -1.18 6.15
CA LEU A 338 0.53 -2.32 5.22
C LEU A 338 1.87 -3.08 5.28
N GLU A 339 2.72 -2.82 6.28
CA GLU A 339 4.02 -3.51 6.37
C GLU A 339 3.84 -5.00 6.63
N GLY A 340 4.52 -5.85 5.81
CA GLY A 340 4.43 -7.30 5.92
C GLY A 340 3.07 -7.90 5.50
N ILE A 341 2.12 -7.10 4.98
CA ILE A 341 0.85 -7.60 4.45
C ILE A 341 1.03 -8.01 2.99
N GLU A 342 0.65 -9.24 2.66
CA GLU A 342 0.78 -9.86 1.35
C GLU A 342 -0.57 -10.12 0.68
N GLY A 343 -1.68 -9.90 1.41
CA GLY A 343 -3.04 -9.96 0.90
C GLY A 343 -4.02 -9.28 1.84
N VAL A 344 -5.16 -8.83 1.34
CA VAL A 344 -6.23 -8.28 2.16
C VAL A 344 -7.57 -8.97 1.88
N VAL A 345 -8.37 -9.12 2.94
CA VAL A 345 -9.71 -9.70 2.87
C VAL A 345 -10.67 -8.74 3.56
N TRP A 346 -11.58 -8.16 2.80
CA TRP A 346 -12.59 -7.25 3.32
C TRP A 346 -13.98 -7.88 3.31
N LYS A 347 -14.62 -7.87 4.48
CA LYS A 347 -15.98 -8.34 4.62
C LYS A 347 -16.96 -7.17 4.59
N ASN A 348 -18.10 -7.41 3.95
CA ASN A 348 -19.22 -6.47 3.93
C ASN A 348 -18.85 -5.07 3.42
N VAL A 349 -18.13 -5.02 2.30
CA VAL A 349 -17.84 -3.76 1.60
C VAL A 349 -19.17 -3.08 1.27
N HIS A 350 -19.25 -1.79 1.54
CA HIS A 350 -20.44 -0.96 1.26
C HIS A 350 -20.02 0.38 0.67
N THR A 351 -20.95 1.08 0.08
CA THR A 351 -20.73 2.40 -0.50
C THR A 351 -20.32 3.40 0.60
N ILE A 352 -19.24 4.14 0.37
CA ILE A 352 -18.75 5.20 1.25
C ILE A 352 -19.50 6.48 0.88
N THR A 353 -20.18 7.07 1.85
CA THR A 353 -21.02 8.27 1.64
C THR A 353 -20.35 9.57 2.08
N GLU A 354 -19.31 9.48 2.95
CA GLU A 354 -18.60 10.64 3.45
C GLU A 354 -17.34 10.92 2.64
N GLN A 355 -17.23 12.11 2.06
CA GLN A 355 -16.11 12.50 1.20
C GLN A 355 -14.75 12.42 1.92
N ALA A 356 -14.67 12.85 3.18
CA ALA A 356 -13.42 12.79 3.95
C ALA A 356 -12.94 11.34 4.16
N VAL A 357 -13.87 10.42 4.40
CA VAL A 357 -13.59 8.98 4.54
C VAL A 357 -13.17 8.41 3.19
N ALA A 358 -13.89 8.75 2.12
CA ALA A 358 -13.61 8.31 0.75
C ALA A 358 -12.21 8.73 0.30
N LEU A 359 -11.79 9.97 0.53
CA LEU A 359 -10.44 10.45 0.17
C LEU A 359 -9.34 9.72 0.95
N ARG A 360 -9.55 9.39 2.21
CA ARG A 360 -8.60 8.56 3.00
C ARG A 360 -8.52 7.14 2.45
N PHE A 361 -9.66 6.57 2.08
CA PHE A 361 -9.71 5.24 1.50
C PHE A 361 -9.03 5.18 0.11
N VAL A 362 -9.15 6.24 -0.70
CA VAL A 362 -8.37 6.38 -1.95
C VAL A 362 -6.88 6.23 -1.69
N VAL A 363 -6.35 6.88 -0.64
CA VAL A 363 -4.91 6.75 -0.31
C VAL A 363 -4.55 5.32 0.08
N LEU A 364 -5.41 4.62 0.82
CA LEU A 364 -5.19 3.19 1.12
C LEU A 364 -5.17 2.33 -0.15
N ALA A 365 -6.14 2.55 -1.06
CA ALA A 365 -6.20 1.85 -2.34
C ALA A 365 -4.94 2.09 -3.19
N ASP A 366 -4.44 3.32 -3.20
CA ASP A 366 -3.19 3.67 -3.88
C ASP A 366 -2.00 2.91 -3.28
N ARG A 367 -1.90 2.81 -1.95
CA ARG A 367 -0.81 2.08 -1.27
C ARG A 367 -0.88 0.57 -1.47
N LEU A 368 -2.06 -0.01 -1.48
CA LEU A 368 -2.25 -1.43 -1.80
C LEU A 368 -1.80 -1.72 -3.24
N TYR A 369 -2.19 -0.86 -4.18
CA TYR A 369 -1.79 -0.98 -5.57
C TYR A 369 -0.28 -0.82 -5.78
N ASP A 370 0.35 0.12 -5.09
CA ASP A 370 1.80 0.34 -5.13
C ASP A 370 2.60 -0.87 -4.62
N LYS A 371 2.01 -1.67 -3.74
CA LYS A 371 2.61 -2.87 -3.16
C LYS A 371 2.17 -4.16 -3.85
N ASP A 372 1.34 -4.08 -4.89
CA ASP A 372 0.72 -5.23 -5.58
C ASP A 372 0.07 -6.22 -4.58
N VAL A 373 -0.72 -5.71 -3.61
CA VAL A 373 -1.39 -6.53 -2.60
C VAL A 373 -2.76 -6.98 -3.11
N PRO A 374 -2.96 -8.27 -3.42
CA PRO A 374 -4.23 -8.80 -3.92
C PRO A 374 -5.36 -8.64 -2.90
N ILE A 375 -6.59 -8.48 -3.40
CA ILE A 375 -7.77 -8.21 -2.59
C ILE A 375 -8.85 -9.29 -2.80
N LEU A 376 -9.36 -9.84 -1.70
CA LEU A 376 -10.61 -10.58 -1.68
C LEU A 376 -11.68 -9.75 -0.94
N ALA A 377 -12.86 -9.63 -1.51
CA ALA A 377 -13.90 -8.81 -0.92
C ALA A 377 -15.29 -9.42 -1.05
N SER A 378 -16.14 -9.17 -0.06
CA SER A 378 -17.59 -9.41 -0.12
C SER A 378 -18.35 -8.11 0.05
N GLY A 379 -19.61 -8.07 -0.32
CA GLY A 379 -20.46 -6.89 -0.22
C GLY A 379 -20.78 -6.28 -1.59
N VAL A 380 -20.61 -4.95 -1.74
CA VAL A 380 -20.82 -4.30 -3.05
C VAL A 380 -19.58 -4.40 -3.93
N PRO A 381 -19.71 -4.46 -5.25
CA PRO A 381 -18.56 -4.42 -6.15
C PRO A 381 -17.90 -3.04 -6.12
N PHE A 382 -16.60 -2.97 -6.47
CA PHE A 382 -15.79 -1.76 -6.29
C PHE A 382 -16.21 -0.58 -7.19
N ASP A 383 -16.93 -0.83 -8.27
CA ASP A 383 -17.52 0.21 -9.11
C ASP A 383 -18.72 0.93 -8.44
N GLN A 384 -19.26 0.35 -7.35
CA GLN A 384 -20.31 0.93 -6.52
C GLN A 384 -19.79 1.45 -5.16
N LEU A 385 -18.47 1.52 -4.99
CA LEU A 385 -17.84 1.92 -3.72
C LEU A 385 -18.06 3.38 -3.35
N PHE A 386 -18.17 4.26 -4.34
CA PHE A 386 -18.36 5.71 -4.17
C PHE A 386 -19.73 6.13 -4.69
N THR A 387 -20.31 7.19 -4.10
CA THR A 387 -21.59 7.71 -4.55
C THR A 387 -21.49 8.35 -5.93
N GLU A 388 -22.61 8.45 -6.64
CA GLU A 388 -22.68 9.12 -7.95
C GLU A 388 -22.21 10.59 -7.86
N GLU A 389 -22.57 11.28 -6.77
CA GLU A 389 -22.12 12.64 -6.50
C GLU A 389 -20.58 12.74 -6.42
N MET A 390 -19.94 11.80 -5.75
CA MET A 390 -18.47 11.73 -5.69
C MET A 390 -17.86 11.45 -7.07
N MET A 391 -18.49 10.56 -7.84
CA MET A 391 -18.01 10.17 -9.19
C MET A 391 -18.19 11.28 -10.24
N THR A 392 -18.96 12.31 -9.95
CA THR A 392 -19.16 13.50 -10.82
C THR A 392 -18.58 14.77 -10.25
N GLY A 393 -18.16 14.78 -8.98
CA GLY A 393 -17.65 15.94 -8.26
C GLY A 393 -16.19 16.30 -8.54
N GLY A 394 -15.65 17.27 -7.82
CA GLY A 394 -14.29 17.83 -8.02
C GLY A 394 -13.16 16.79 -7.86
N TYR A 395 -13.39 15.73 -7.08
CA TYR A 395 -12.42 14.65 -6.85
C TYR A 395 -12.67 13.39 -7.70
N MET A 396 -13.56 13.45 -8.67
CA MET A 396 -13.95 12.30 -9.50
C MET A 396 -12.76 11.53 -10.06
N LYS A 397 -11.69 12.23 -10.46
CA LYS A 397 -10.46 11.62 -11.00
C LYS A 397 -9.79 10.68 -9.99
N LYS A 398 -9.78 11.04 -8.71
CA LYS A 398 -9.21 10.22 -7.63
C LYS A 398 -10.04 8.97 -7.40
N TYR A 399 -11.36 9.10 -7.41
CA TYR A 399 -12.28 7.98 -7.22
C TYR A 399 -12.21 6.99 -8.39
N PHE A 400 -12.21 7.46 -9.64
CA PHE A 400 -12.02 6.61 -10.81
C PHE A 400 -10.71 5.84 -10.76
N ARG A 401 -9.62 6.50 -10.36
CA ARG A 401 -8.32 5.85 -10.19
C ARG A 401 -8.38 4.76 -9.12
N ALA A 402 -8.96 5.04 -7.97
CA ALA A 402 -9.10 4.08 -6.88
C ALA A 402 -9.93 2.86 -7.30
N VAL A 403 -11.08 3.05 -7.95
CA VAL A 403 -11.91 1.97 -8.48
C VAL A 403 -11.12 1.10 -9.48
N SER A 404 -10.38 1.72 -10.41
CA SER A 404 -9.55 1.00 -11.37
C SER A 404 -8.47 0.16 -10.69
N ARG A 405 -7.76 0.72 -9.70
CA ARG A 405 -6.71 0.04 -8.93
C ARG A 405 -7.26 -1.12 -8.11
N LEU A 406 -8.35 -0.89 -7.37
CA LEU A 406 -9.01 -1.93 -6.56
C LEU A 406 -9.56 -3.07 -7.44
N THR A 407 -10.13 -2.73 -8.60
CA THR A 407 -10.61 -3.72 -9.57
C THR A 407 -9.46 -4.60 -10.09
N ALA A 408 -8.29 -4.01 -10.37
CA ALA A 408 -7.11 -4.77 -10.79
C ALA A 408 -6.65 -5.74 -9.68
N LEU A 409 -6.49 -5.24 -8.45
CA LEU A 409 -6.07 -6.06 -7.30
C LEU A 409 -7.09 -7.15 -6.94
N ALA A 410 -8.39 -6.88 -7.11
CA ALA A 410 -9.43 -7.89 -6.88
C ALA A 410 -9.43 -9.00 -7.94
N ARG A 411 -9.08 -8.67 -9.19
CA ARG A 411 -8.89 -9.68 -10.23
C ARG A 411 -7.67 -10.56 -9.93
N GLU A 412 -6.58 -9.97 -9.46
CA GLU A 412 -5.40 -10.72 -9.04
C GLU A 412 -5.74 -11.68 -7.90
N GLY A 413 -6.52 -11.24 -6.89
CA GLY A 413 -6.96 -12.08 -5.78
C GLY A 413 -7.99 -13.17 -6.14
N GLN A 414 -8.67 -13.08 -7.30
CA GLN A 414 -9.65 -14.08 -7.73
C GLN A 414 -9.18 -14.94 -8.91
N ASN A 415 -8.01 -14.66 -9.52
CA ASN A 415 -7.54 -15.32 -10.73
C ASN A 415 -6.80 -16.65 -10.48
N HIS A 416 -6.53 -17.03 -9.24
CA HIS A 416 -6.04 -18.37 -8.97
C HIS A 416 -7.23 -19.33 -8.95
N GLU A 417 -7.51 -19.98 -10.08
CA GLU A 417 -8.30 -21.21 -10.07
C GLU A 417 -7.56 -22.23 -9.18
N PRO A 418 -8.23 -22.85 -8.20
CA PRO A 418 -7.60 -23.91 -7.42
C PRO A 418 -7.23 -25.03 -8.37
N SER A 419 -5.93 -25.28 -8.54
CA SER A 419 -5.36 -26.38 -9.31
C SER A 419 -5.66 -27.75 -8.67
#